data_e7b855312caa43b814544ba2cb87b471
#
_entry.id   e7b855312caa43b814544ba2cb87b471
#
_cell.length_a   1.000
_cell.length_b   1.000
_cell.length_c   1.000
_cell.angle_alpha   90.00
_cell.angle_beta   90.00
_cell.angle_gamma   90.00
#
_symmetry.space_group_name_H-M   'P 1'
#
loop_
_entity.id
_entity.type
_entity.pdbx_description
1 polymer ?
#
loop_
_entity_poly.entity_id
_entity_poly.type
_entity_poly.pdbx_seq_one_letter_code
_entity_poly.pdbx_strand_id
1 'polypeptide(L)'
;MELNLVMSIVARSRQQTMEDVVHNQKLPFSLSLLAKGTATSEHLSLHGLLPTEYSFIMTVADGDTTRRLMRAAKLRMFIDIPGNGIMLSVPLKSVGGGKTMAYLTDNKTVSGNKPDMNTTHELVVVILNEGCSDMVMAAARPAGATGGTVLAAKGTGVHESEKFLGISLANEKDVVLIVAEKAKKAAIMKAIMEKAGPGTAAGAICFSLPVTAVEGLRRIDPEDEAAASAPEQEK
;
A
#
# COMPACT_ATOMS: atom_id res chain seq x y z
N MET A 1 16.41 11.91 -13.74
CA MET A 1 14.95 11.74 -13.55
C MET A 1 14.76 10.61 -12.56
N GLU A 2 14.08 10.87 -11.47
CA GLU A 2 13.75 9.88 -10.46
C GLU A 2 12.55 9.06 -10.92
N LEU A 3 12.67 7.74 -10.90
CA LEU A 3 11.55 6.84 -11.15
C LEU A 3 10.95 6.37 -9.83
N ASN A 4 9.64 6.34 -9.77
CA ASN A 4 8.88 5.93 -8.60
C ASN A 4 7.93 4.79 -8.96
N LEU A 5 7.82 3.82 -8.07
CA LEU A 5 6.70 2.90 -8.03
C LEU A 5 5.55 3.62 -7.34
N VAL A 6 4.49 3.90 -8.08
CA VAL A 6 3.28 4.53 -7.55
C VAL A 6 2.24 3.44 -7.31
N MET A 7 1.71 3.41 -6.10
CA MET A 7 0.72 2.44 -5.65
C MET A 7 -0.54 3.16 -5.18
N SER A 8 -1.70 2.64 -5.54
CA SER A 8 -3.00 3.16 -5.13
C SER A 8 -3.85 2.03 -4.60
N ILE A 9 -4.51 2.25 -3.48
CA ILE A 9 -5.45 1.33 -2.85
C ILE A 9 -6.79 2.05 -2.76
N VAL A 10 -7.77 1.57 -3.50
CA VAL A 10 -9.10 2.20 -3.59
C VAL A 10 -10.20 1.16 -3.45
N ALA A 11 -11.39 1.57 -3.03
CA ALA A 11 -12.54 0.66 -3.03
C ALA A 11 -12.74 0.06 -4.43
N ARG A 12 -13.13 -1.22 -4.50
CA ARG A 12 -13.34 -1.94 -5.76
C ARG A 12 -14.26 -1.19 -6.72
N SER A 13 -15.30 -0.55 -6.21
CA SER A 13 -16.26 0.26 -7.00
C SER A 13 -15.61 1.49 -7.65
N ARG A 14 -14.45 1.92 -7.19
CA ARG A 14 -13.71 3.09 -7.69
C ARG A 14 -12.50 2.73 -8.55
N GLN A 15 -12.28 1.44 -8.79
CA GLN A 15 -11.14 0.94 -9.57
C GLN A 15 -11.05 1.60 -10.94
N GLN A 16 -12.15 1.58 -11.71
CA GLN A 16 -12.17 2.12 -13.07
C GLN A 16 -11.79 3.59 -13.09
N THR A 17 -12.31 4.39 -12.14
CA THR A 17 -11.97 5.82 -12.04
C THR A 17 -10.47 6.02 -11.80
N MET A 18 -9.86 5.17 -10.97
CA MET A 18 -8.41 5.25 -10.71
C MET A 18 -7.60 4.80 -11.93
N GLU A 19 -8.03 3.76 -12.62
CA GLU A 19 -7.41 3.31 -13.86
C GLU A 19 -7.46 4.40 -14.94
N ASP A 20 -8.59 5.12 -15.06
CA ASP A 20 -8.72 6.26 -15.96
C ASP A 20 -7.78 7.41 -15.58
N VAL A 21 -7.59 7.66 -14.27
CA VAL A 21 -6.62 8.66 -13.78
C VAL A 21 -5.20 8.28 -14.22
N VAL A 22 -4.82 7.00 -14.09
CA VAL A 22 -3.52 6.48 -14.51
C VAL A 22 -3.38 6.53 -16.03
N HIS A 23 -4.38 6.06 -16.77
CA HIS A 23 -4.37 6.01 -18.24
C HIS A 23 -4.18 7.40 -18.87
N ASN A 24 -4.84 8.42 -18.31
CA ASN A 24 -4.72 9.80 -18.78
C ASN A 24 -3.30 10.38 -18.65
N GLN A 25 -2.42 9.76 -17.86
CA GLN A 25 -1.00 10.14 -17.76
C GLN A 25 -0.13 9.47 -18.83
N LYS A 26 -0.71 8.62 -19.71
CA LYS A 26 0.00 7.88 -20.77
C LYS A 26 1.19 7.08 -20.24
N LEU A 27 1.01 6.45 -19.09
CA LEU A 27 2.04 5.62 -18.49
C LEU A 27 2.19 4.30 -19.25
N PRO A 28 3.40 3.71 -19.29
CA PRO A 28 3.70 2.54 -20.12
C PRO A 28 2.94 1.29 -19.68
N PHE A 29 2.61 1.18 -18.39
CA PHE A 29 1.79 0.09 -17.86
C PHE A 29 1.09 0.49 -16.57
N SER A 30 0.03 -0.25 -16.23
CA SER A 30 -0.53 -0.34 -14.88
C SER A 30 -0.94 -1.78 -14.60
N LEU A 31 -0.79 -2.21 -13.36
CA LEU A 31 -1.27 -3.51 -12.88
C LEU A 31 -2.32 -3.29 -11.81
N SER A 32 -3.39 -4.07 -11.89
CA SER A 32 -4.48 -4.04 -10.93
C SER A 32 -4.65 -5.42 -10.29
N LEU A 33 -4.71 -5.47 -8.96
CA LEU A 33 -4.81 -6.66 -8.14
C LEU A 33 -5.98 -6.52 -7.17
N LEU A 34 -6.59 -7.64 -6.81
CA LEU A 34 -7.56 -7.68 -5.72
C LEU A 34 -6.85 -7.53 -4.38
N ALA A 35 -7.45 -6.76 -3.49
CA ALA A 35 -6.95 -6.52 -2.15
C ALA A 35 -8.07 -6.55 -1.12
N LYS A 36 -7.72 -6.83 0.14
CA LYS A 36 -8.63 -6.76 1.28
C LYS A 36 -8.10 -5.78 2.32
N GLY A 37 -8.98 -5.00 2.92
CA GLY A 37 -8.65 -4.18 4.07
C GLY A 37 -8.52 -5.04 5.34
N THR A 38 -7.70 -4.62 6.27
CA THR A 38 -7.49 -5.30 7.56
C THR A 38 -8.44 -4.82 8.67
N ALA A 39 -9.44 -3.99 8.35
CA ALA A 39 -10.43 -3.58 9.34
C ALA A 39 -11.15 -4.80 9.92
N THR A 40 -11.24 -4.89 11.27
CA THR A 40 -11.93 -5.99 11.93
C THR A 40 -13.44 -5.88 11.72
N SER A 41 -14.13 -7.04 11.70
CA SER A 41 -15.59 -7.09 11.59
C SER A 41 -16.31 -6.30 12.70
N GLU A 42 -15.74 -6.22 13.88
CA GLU A 42 -16.27 -5.40 14.99
C GLU A 42 -16.18 -3.90 14.67
N HIS A 43 -15.09 -3.44 14.12
CA HIS A 43 -14.92 -2.03 13.71
C HIS A 43 -15.84 -1.68 12.55
N LEU A 44 -16.01 -2.59 11.59
CA LEU A 44 -16.92 -2.41 10.47
C LEU A 44 -18.39 -2.40 10.90
N SER A 45 -18.78 -3.29 11.84
CA SER A 45 -20.16 -3.35 12.35
C SER A 45 -20.54 -2.15 13.21
N LEU A 46 -19.61 -1.59 14.00
CA LEU A 46 -19.82 -0.37 14.77
C LEU A 46 -20.13 0.85 13.90
N HIS A 47 -19.63 0.86 12.66
CA HIS A 47 -19.88 1.93 11.69
C HIS A 47 -20.87 1.55 10.58
N GLY A 48 -21.55 0.38 10.69
CA GLY A 48 -22.50 -0.10 9.69
C GLY A 48 -21.86 -0.40 8.32
N LEU A 49 -20.55 -0.63 8.27
CA LEU A 49 -19.80 -0.89 7.06
C LEU A 49 -19.66 -2.39 6.81
N LEU A 50 -19.76 -2.80 5.55
CA LEU A 50 -19.44 -4.16 5.11
C LEU A 50 -17.94 -4.29 4.86
N PRO A 51 -17.35 -5.53 4.94
CA PRO A 51 -15.99 -5.78 4.48
C PRO A 51 -15.81 -5.25 3.06
N THR A 52 -14.98 -4.24 2.90
CA THR A 52 -14.81 -3.58 1.61
C THR A 52 -13.68 -4.29 0.85
N GLU A 53 -14.01 -4.78 -0.34
CA GLU A 53 -13.00 -5.20 -1.30
C GLU A 53 -12.30 -3.97 -1.87
N TYR A 54 -10.99 -4.06 -1.96
CA TYR A 54 -10.13 -3.02 -2.52
C TYR A 54 -9.51 -3.50 -3.82
N SER A 55 -9.15 -2.55 -4.65
CA SER A 55 -8.25 -2.74 -5.76
C SER A 55 -6.91 -2.08 -5.44
N PHE A 56 -5.84 -2.86 -5.58
CA PHE A 56 -4.48 -2.38 -5.52
C PHE A 56 -3.99 -2.14 -6.95
N ILE A 57 -3.63 -0.91 -7.27
CA ILE A 57 -3.20 -0.51 -8.60
C ILE A 57 -1.78 0.02 -8.49
N MET A 58 -0.87 -0.47 -9.33
CA MET A 58 0.51 0.00 -9.35
C MET A 58 0.99 0.32 -10.75
N THR A 59 1.86 1.33 -10.84
CA THR A 59 2.52 1.78 -12.06
C THR A 59 3.89 2.37 -11.75
N VAL A 60 4.71 2.59 -12.77
CA VAL A 60 5.99 3.31 -12.63
C VAL A 60 5.89 4.64 -13.37
N ALA A 61 6.29 5.70 -12.69
CA ALA A 61 6.27 7.04 -13.24
C ALA A 61 7.52 7.84 -12.83
N ASP A 62 7.89 8.82 -13.63
CA ASP A 62 8.88 9.83 -13.24
C ASP A 62 8.32 10.77 -12.17
N GLY A 63 9.20 11.54 -11.51
CA GLY A 63 8.81 12.43 -10.42
C GLY A 63 7.76 13.48 -10.82
N ASP A 64 7.83 14.04 -12.05
CA ASP A 64 6.85 15.02 -12.53
C ASP A 64 5.50 14.37 -12.82
N THR A 65 5.51 13.21 -13.45
CA THR A 65 4.31 12.42 -13.72
C THR A 65 3.68 11.91 -12.42
N THR A 66 4.49 11.50 -11.44
CA THR A 66 4.03 11.12 -10.09
C THR A 66 3.25 12.27 -9.44
N ARG A 67 3.80 13.50 -9.47
CA ARG A 67 3.10 14.68 -8.92
C ARG A 67 1.80 14.99 -9.66
N ARG A 68 1.78 14.91 -11.00
CA ARG A 68 0.55 15.09 -11.79
C ARG A 68 -0.49 14.02 -11.48
N LEU A 69 -0.06 12.77 -11.33
CA LEU A 69 -0.93 11.64 -11.02
C LEU A 69 -1.59 11.81 -9.63
N MET A 70 -0.80 12.15 -8.61
CA MET A 70 -1.31 12.43 -7.26
C MET A 70 -2.29 13.60 -7.25
N ARG A 71 -1.96 14.70 -7.96
CA ARG A 71 -2.87 15.83 -8.09
C ARG A 71 -4.17 15.45 -8.81
N ALA A 72 -4.10 14.64 -9.87
CA ALA A 72 -5.28 14.16 -10.57
C ALA A 72 -6.16 13.27 -9.69
N ALA A 73 -5.55 12.40 -8.87
CA ALA A 73 -6.26 11.57 -7.90
C ALA A 73 -6.95 12.42 -6.82
N LYS A 74 -6.33 13.49 -6.32
CA LYS A 74 -6.98 14.45 -5.41
C LYS A 74 -8.20 15.09 -6.05
N LEU A 75 -8.05 15.62 -7.26
CA LEU A 75 -9.12 16.38 -7.92
C LEU A 75 -10.29 15.51 -8.40
N ARG A 76 -10.04 14.27 -8.84
CA ARG A 76 -11.07 13.40 -9.41
C ARG A 76 -11.66 12.40 -8.43
N MET A 77 -10.86 11.99 -7.46
CA MET A 77 -11.23 10.95 -6.52
C MET A 77 -11.31 11.44 -5.08
N PHE A 78 -10.87 12.68 -4.81
CA PHE A 78 -10.79 13.21 -3.45
C PHE A 78 -10.03 12.24 -2.53
N ILE A 79 -8.90 11.71 -3.04
CA ILE A 79 -8.16 10.65 -2.36
C ILE A 79 -7.52 11.12 -1.05
N ASP A 80 -7.38 12.43 -0.87
CA ASP A 80 -6.93 13.10 0.36
C ASP A 80 -8.00 13.09 1.48
N ILE A 81 -9.25 12.76 1.13
CA ILE A 81 -10.32 12.57 2.12
C ILE A 81 -10.24 11.14 2.66
N PRO A 82 -10.21 10.94 3.99
CA PRO A 82 -10.22 9.63 4.62
C PRO A 82 -11.36 8.73 4.10
N GLY A 83 -11.05 7.46 3.87
CA GLY A 83 -12.01 6.48 3.32
C GLY A 83 -12.08 6.42 1.78
N ASN A 84 -11.55 7.41 1.06
CA ASN A 84 -11.57 7.42 -0.40
C ASN A 84 -10.43 6.62 -1.05
N GLY A 85 -9.47 6.19 -0.26
CA GLY A 85 -8.33 5.38 -0.70
C GLY A 85 -7.02 5.92 -0.17
N ILE A 86 -5.95 5.26 -0.58
CA ILE A 86 -4.57 5.65 -0.25
C ILE A 86 -3.77 5.63 -1.54
N MET A 87 -2.92 6.62 -1.73
CA MET A 87 -1.95 6.64 -2.81
C MET A 87 -0.58 6.97 -2.27
N LEU A 88 0.43 6.22 -2.68
CA LEU A 88 1.80 6.38 -2.19
C LEU A 88 2.82 6.19 -3.32
N SER A 89 3.98 6.81 -3.14
CA SER A 89 5.11 6.79 -4.05
C SER A 89 6.35 6.28 -3.34
N VAL A 90 6.98 5.26 -3.93
CA VAL A 90 8.22 4.63 -3.46
C VAL A 90 9.31 4.81 -4.53
N PRO A 91 10.47 5.39 -4.21
CA PRO A 91 11.51 5.63 -5.18
C PRO A 91 12.16 4.32 -5.63
N LEU A 92 12.37 4.15 -6.93
CA LEU A 92 13.11 3.02 -7.47
C LEU A 92 14.61 3.28 -7.36
N LYS A 93 15.34 2.34 -6.76
CA LYS A 93 16.79 2.41 -6.64
C LYS A 93 17.51 2.03 -7.93
N SER A 94 16.96 1.07 -8.67
CA SER A 94 17.54 0.55 -9.91
C SER A 94 16.49 -0.10 -10.80
N VAL A 95 16.76 -0.11 -12.11
CA VAL A 95 15.95 -0.78 -13.12
C VAL A 95 16.84 -1.75 -13.90
N GLY A 96 16.38 -2.98 -14.09
CA GLY A 96 17.12 -4.01 -14.80
C GLY A 96 17.01 -3.87 -16.31
N GLY A 97 18.16 -3.63 -16.97
CA GLY A 97 18.28 -3.62 -18.42
C GLY A 97 17.91 -2.28 -19.09
N GLY A 98 18.71 -1.90 -20.10
CA GLY A 98 18.52 -0.65 -20.83
C GLY A 98 17.21 -0.57 -21.61
N LYS A 99 16.72 -1.69 -22.15
CA LYS A 99 15.43 -1.76 -22.85
C LYS A 99 14.25 -1.51 -21.90
N THR A 100 14.30 -2.06 -20.68
CA THR A 100 13.29 -1.81 -19.64
C THR A 100 13.30 -0.33 -19.24
N MET A 101 14.47 0.25 -19.03
CA MET A 101 14.60 1.65 -18.72
C MET A 101 14.01 2.54 -19.84
N ALA A 102 14.35 2.26 -21.09
CA ALA A 102 13.81 2.98 -22.24
C ALA A 102 12.29 2.89 -22.32
N TYR A 103 11.71 1.73 -22.06
CA TYR A 103 10.27 1.51 -22.01
C TYR A 103 9.61 2.32 -20.88
N LEU A 104 10.17 2.26 -19.67
CA LEU A 104 9.60 2.95 -18.51
C LEU A 104 9.72 4.48 -18.58
N THR A 105 10.66 5.00 -19.37
CA THR A 105 10.93 6.43 -19.50
C THR A 105 10.46 7.03 -20.82
N ASP A 106 9.81 6.24 -21.68
CA ASP A 106 9.46 6.65 -23.05
C ASP A 106 10.68 7.21 -23.81
N ASN A 107 11.82 6.50 -23.69
CA ASN A 107 13.12 6.89 -24.25
C ASN A 107 13.68 8.24 -23.78
N LYS A 108 13.11 8.84 -22.73
CA LYS A 108 13.65 10.11 -22.17
C LYS A 108 14.92 9.84 -21.38
N THR A 109 15.86 10.76 -21.43
CA THR A 109 17.12 10.68 -20.69
C THR A 109 16.85 10.79 -19.18
N VAL A 110 17.24 9.78 -18.42
CA VAL A 110 17.13 9.76 -16.95
C VAL A 110 18.40 10.40 -16.37
N SER A 111 18.30 11.59 -15.82
CA SER A 111 19.38 12.18 -15.04
C SER A 111 19.34 11.57 -13.62
N GLY A 112 20.47 11.04 -13.15
CA GLY A 112 20.56 10.28 -11.91
C GLY A 112 20.56 11.13 -10.63
N ASN A 113 19.52 11.90 -10.36
CA ASN A 113 19.34 12.45 -9.03
C ASN A 113 18.98 11.30 -8.08
N LYS A 114 19.75 11.18 -6.99
CA LYS A 114 19.38 10.25 -5.91
C LYS A 114 18.06 10.69 -5.29
N PRO A 115 17.11 9.76 -5.03
CA PRO A 115 15.86 10.11 -4.36
C PRO A 115 16.16 10.71 -2.98
N ASP A 116 15.37 11.70 -2.57
CA ASP A 116 15.42 12.21 -1.20
C ASP A 116 14.87 11.12 -0.28
N MET A 117 15.74 10.61 0.61
CA MET A 117 15.42 9.57 1.58
C MET A 117 14.96 10.16 2.93
N ASN A 118 14.80 11.48 3.01
CA ASN A 118 14.24 12.11 4.20
C ASN A 118 12.70 12.06 4.15
N THR A 119 12.16 10.89 4.40
CA THR A 119 10.73 10.60 4.33
C THR A 119 10.08 10.68 5.70
N THR A 120 8.81 11.07 5.75
CA THR A 120 7.98 11.08 6.98
C THR A 120 7.29 9.75 7.21
N HIS A 121 7.08 8.97 6.14
CA HIS A 121 6.41 7.68 6.17
C HIS A 121 7.27 6.57 5.56
N GLU A 122 6.98 5.36 5.98
CA GLU A 122 7.58 4.13 5.47
C GLU A 122 6.48 3.12 5.13
N LEU A 123 6.69 2.35 4.08
CA LEU A 123 5.85 1.21 3.74
C LEU A 123 6.47 -0.04 4.36
N VAL A 124 5.85 -0.59 5.38
CA VAL A 124 6.22 -1.90 5.94
C VAL A 124 5.51 -2.97 5.11
N VAL A 125 6.30 -3.85 4.50
CA VAL A 125 5.85 -4.99 3.73
C VAL A 125 6.07 -6.23 4.57
N VAL A 126 5.01 -7.00 4.79
CA VAL A 126 5.05 -8.25 5.58
C VAL A 126 4.60 -9.40 4.68
N ILE A 127 5.43 -10.41 4.51
CA ILE A 127 5.12 -11.64 3.77
C ILE A 127 4.91 -12.74 4.81
N LEU A 128 3.79 -13.45 4.76
CA LEU A 128 3.38 -14.40 5.78
C LEU A 128 2.59 -15.57 5.18
N ASN A 129 2.31 -16.59 5.96
CA ASN A 129 1.44 -17.69 5.56
C ASN A 129 0.01 -17.19 5.39
N GLU A 130 -0.70 -17.67 4.36
CA GLU A 130 -2.09 -17.31 4.07
C GLU A 130 -2.98 -17.47 5.30
N GLY A 131 -3.91 -16.52 5.47
CA GLY A 131 -4.90 -16.53 6.55
C GLY A 131 -4.37 -16.04 7.91
N CYS A 132 -3.08 -15.67 8.01
CA CYS A 132 -2.48 -15.21 9.27
C CYS A 132 -2.38 -13.67 9.38
N SER A 133 -3.02 -12.93 8.50
CA SER A 133 -2.98 -11.45 8.48
C SER A 133 -3.48 -10.82 9.78
N ASP A 134 -4.48 -11.42 10.43
CA ASP A 134 -5.01 -10.95 11.70
C ASP A 134 -3.99 -11.04 12.83
N MET A 135 -3.15 -12.08 12.85
CA MET A 135 -2.05 -12.21 13.83
C MET A 135 -1.03 -11.09 13.68
N VAL A 136 -0.66 -10.76 12.42
CA VAL A 136 0.24 -9.65 12.11
C VAL A 136 -0.38 -8.32 12.55
N MET A 137 -1.64 -8.08 12.23
CA MET A 137 -2.32 -6.83 12.59
C MET A 137 -2.58 -6.69 14.08
N ALA A 138 -2.89 -7.78 14.80
CA ALA A 138 -3.00 -7.78 16.27
C ALA A 138 -1.68 -7.40 16.95
N ALA A 139 -0.54 -7.74 16.34
CA ALA A 139 0.77 -7.31 16.80
C ALA A 139 1.08 -5.83 16.44
N ALA A 140 0.72 -5.42 15.21
CA ALA A 140 1.09 -4.13 14.66
C ALA A 140 0.28 -2.95 15.22
N ARG A 141 -1.04 -3.11 15.44
CA ARG A 141 -1.93 -2.02 15.91
C ARG A 141 -1.51 -1.42 17.25
N PRO A 142 -1.23 -2.19 18.31
CA PRO A 142 -0.76 -1.62 19.58
C PRO A 142 0.58 -0.87 19.45
N ALA A 143 1.39 -1.23 18.44
CA ALA A 143 2.66 -0.56 18.14
C ALA A 143 2.50 0.71 17.27
N GLY A 144 1.26 1.06 16.89
CA GLY A 144 0.91 2.30 16.20
C GLY A 144 0.59 2.16 14.70
N ALA A 145 0.38 0.93 14.19
CA ALA A 145 -0.17 0.74 12.85
C ALA A 145 -1.65 1.13 12.82
N THR A 146 -2.04 1.97 11.87
CA THR A 146 -3.43 2.45 11.73
C THR A 146 -4.32 1.48 10.95
N GLY A 147 -3.70 0.66 10.08
CA GLY A 147 -4.37 -0.30 9.22
C GLY A 147 -3.38 -0.96 8.29
N GLY A 148 -3.87 -1.85 7.45
CA GLY A 148 -3.07 -2.51 6.42
C GLY A 148 -3.94 -3.01 5.28
N THR A 149 -3.31 -3.36 4.18
CA THR A 149 -3.94 -3.94 3.00
C THR A 149 -3.32 -5.30 2.73
N VAL A 150 -4.16 -6.32 2.58
CA VAL A 150 -3.73 -7.70 2.31
C VAL A 150 -3.86 -8.00 0.83
N LEU A 151 -2.79 -8.51 0.25
CA LEU A 151 -2.74 -9.03 -1.11
C LEU A 151 -2.49 -10.54 -1.04
N ALA A 152 -3.32 -11.34 -1.72
CA ALA A 152 -3.05 -12.75 -1.88
C ALA A 152 -1.85 -12.96 -2.82
N ALA A 153 -0.96 -13.85 -2.48
CA ALA A 153 0.27 -14.12 -3.20
C ALA A 153 0.56 -15.63 -3.23
N LYS A 154 1.47 -16.02 -4.11
CA LYS A 154 1.95 -17.40 -4.20
C LYS A 154 3.45 -17.43 -4.00
N GLY A 155 3.90 -18.20 -3.00
CA GLY A 155 5.31 -18.40 -2.74
C GLY A 155 5.94 -19.29 -3.79
N THR A 156 7.08 -18.87 -4.32
CA THR A 156 7.88 -19.64 -5.28
C THR A 156 9.22 -20.10 -4.69
N GLY A 157 9.33 -20.06 -3.35
CA GLY A 157 10.55 -20.41 -2.62
C GLY A 157 10.94 -21.90 -2.74
N VAL A 158 12.23 -22.19 -2.53
CA VAL A 158 12.90 -23.47 -2.76
C VAL A 158 12.65 -24.51 -1.67
N HIS A 159 11.89 -24.21 -0.62
CA HIS A 159 11.52 -25.24 0.34
C HIS A 159 10.62 -26.24 -0.36
N GLU A 160 10.99 -27.53 -0.25
CA GLU A 160 10.31 -28.65 -0.85
C GLU A 160 8.80 -28.48 -0.70
N SER A 161 8.18 -28.07 -1.80
CA SER A 161 6.73 -28.04 -1.90
C SER A 161 6.26 -29.47 -1.66
N GLU A 162 5.45 -29.68 -0.62
CA GLU A 162 4.82 -30.97 -0.39
C GLU A 162 4.12 -31.38 -1.69
N LYS A 163 4.64 -32.44 -2.30
CA LYS A 163 4.07 -33.00 -3.51
C LYS A 163 2.85 -33.83 -3.10
N PHE A 164 1.68 -33.29 -3.28
CA PHE A 164 0.46 -34.09 -3.21
C PHE A 164 0.18 -34.69 -4.59
N LEU A 165 0.19 -36.01 -4.70
CA LEU A 165 -0.02 -36.78 -5.93
C LEU A 165 0.91 -36.36 -7.11
N GLY A 166 2.13 -35.92 -6.83
CA GLY A 166 3.09 -35.48 -7.83
C GLY A 166 2.93 -34.02 -8.30
N ILE A 167 1.94 -33.29 -7.76
CA ILE A 167 1.70 -31.87 -8.02
C ILE A 167 2.40 -31.05 -6.95
N SER A 168 3.27 -30.14 -7.34
CA SER A 168 3.89 -29.16 -6.44
C SER A 168 2.83 -28.15 -6.00
N LEU A 169 2.40 -28.22 -4.74
CA LEU A 169 1.57 -27.19 -4.13
C LEU A 169 2.50 -26.04 -3.69
N ALA A 170 2.52 -24.94 -4.47
CA ALA A 170 3.19 -23.75 -3.99
C ALA A 170 2.41 -23.21 -2.78
N ASN A 171 3.13 -22.93 -1.69
CA ASN A 171 2.51 -22.40 -0.48
C ASN A 171 1.85 -21.05 -0.76
N GLU A 172 0.55 -20.97 -0.48
CA GLU A 172 -0.19 -19.70 -0.53
C GLU A 172 0.36 -18.76 0.54
N LYS A 173 0.46 -17.50 0.20
CA LYS A 173 1.02 -16.44 1.04
C LYS A 173 0.10 -15.23 1.02
N ASP A 174 0.16 -14.47 2.09
CA ASP A 174 -0.36 -13.12 2.13
C ASP A 174 0.78 -12.12 2.14
N VAL A 175 0.55 -10.96 1.53
CA VAL A 175 1.42 -9.79 1.65
C VAL A 175 0.60 -8.69 2.33
N VAL A 176 1.01 -8.28 3.52
CA VAL A 176 0.38 -7.16 4.23
C VAL A 176 1.22 -5.91 4.02
N LEU A 177 0.57 -4.87 3.50
CA LEU A 177 1.13 -3.55 3.30
C LEU A 177 0.64 -2.61 4.40
N ILE A 178 1.57 -2.05 5.19
CA ILE A 178 1.28 -1.12 6.28
C ILE A 178 2.03 0.18 6.01
N VAL A 179 1.31 1.27 5.77
CA VAL A 179 1.93 2.60 5.71
C VAL A 179 2.02 3.14 7.13
N ALA A 180 3.23 3.42 7.58
CA ALA A 180 3.51 3.83 8.95
C ALA A 180 4.31 5.14 8.98
N GLU A 181 4.10 5.94 10.01
CA GLU A 181 5.01 7.03 10.32
C GLU A 181 6.42 6.48 10.55
N LYS A 182 7.43 7.15 10.03
CA LYS A 182 8.84 6.74 10.17
C LYS A 182 9.24 6.50 11.64
N ALA A 183 8.72 7.32 12.55
CA ALA A 183 8.99 7.20 13.98
C ALA A 183 8.44 5.91 14.60
N LYS A 184 7.33 5.38 14.08
CA LYS A 184 6.63 4.18 14.59
C LYS A 184 7.10 2.90 13.93
N LYS A 185 7.74 2.97 12.76
CA LYS A 185 8.16 1.82 11.96
C LYS A 185 8.91 0.76 12.76
N ALA A 186 9.92 1.15 13.51
CA ALA A 186 10.77 0.19 14.24
C ALA A 186 9.99 -0.58 15.31
N ALA A 187 9.08 0.09 16.03
CA ALA A 187 8.21 -0.53 17.02
C ALA A 187 7.22 -1.51 16.37
N ILE A 188 6.62 -1.13 15.24
CA ILE A 188 5.70 -1.96 14.47
C ILE A 188 6.41 -3.23 13.99
N MET A 189 7.57 -3.09 13.33
CA MET A 189 8.32 -4.23 12.81
C MET A 189 8.77 -5.17 13.94
N LYS A 190 9.25 -4.63 15.06
CA LYS A 190 9.64 -5.41 16.24
C LYS A 190 8.46 -6.23 16.77
N ALA A 191 7.29 -5.60 16.97
CA ALA A 191 6.09 -6.27 17.46
C ALA A 191 5.61 -7.39 16.53
N ILE A 192 5.66 -7.17 15.21
CA ILE A 192 5.33 -8.20 14.22
C ILE A 192 6.31 -9.38 14.32
N MET A 193 7.62 -9.13 14.37
CA MET A 193 8.62 -10.20 14.43
C MET A 193 8.55 -11.00 15.72
N GLU A 194 8.22 -10.38 16.86
CA GLU A 194 8.09 -11.06 18.16
C GLU A 194 6.85 -11.95 18.21
N LYS A 195 5.72 -11.53 17.62
CA LYS A 195 4.42 -12.23 17.78
C LYS A 195 4.01 -13.06 16.56
N ALA A 196 4.49 -12.71 15.37
CA ALA A 196 4.12 -13.34 14.12
C ALA A 196 5.32 -13.77 13.26
N GLY A 197 6.56 -13.60 13.74
CA GLY A 197 7.80 -13.89 13.01
C GLY A 197 8.06 -15.38 12.76
N PRO A 198 9.26 -15.73 12.28
CA PRO A 198 9.66 -17.12 12.03
C PRO A 198 9.48 -17.99 13.27
N GLY A 199 8.97 -19.20 13.06
CA GLY A 199 8.65 -20.15 14.16
C GLY A 199 7.23 -20.02 14.72
N THR A 200 6.44 -19.04 14.27
CA THR A 200 5.01 -18.94 14.55
C THR A 200 4.17 -19.49 13.39
N ALA A 201 2.85 -19.62 13.57
CA ALA A 201 1.93 -20.03 12.52
C ALA A 201 1.98 -19.07 11.30
N ALA A 202 2.19 -17.79 11.53
CA ALA A 202 2.30 -16.79 10.47
C ALA A 202 3.63 -16.89 9.71
N GLY A 203 4.73 -17.25 10.37
CA GLY A 203 6.05 -17.36 9.75
C GLY A 203 6.48 -16.09 9.04
N ALA A 204 6.07 -14.93 9.57
CA ALA A 204 6.20 -13.64 8.89
C ALA A 204 7.65 -13.18 8.77
N ILE A 205 7.96 -12.57 7.63
CA ILE A 205 9.14 -11.74 7.42
C ILE A 205 8.70 -10.33 7.07
N CYS A 206 9.41 -9.30 7.51
CA CYS A 206 9.06 -7.94 7.18
C CYS A 206 10.29 -7.10 6.82
N PHE A 207 10.07 -6.12 5.96
CA PHE A 207 11.04 -5.10 5.57
C PHE A 207 10.31 -3.77 5.29
N SER A 208 11.05 -2.68 5.20
CA SER A 208 10.44 -1.38 4.92
C SER A 208 11.05 -0.70 3.71
N LEU A 209 10.23 0.12 3.06
CA LEU A 209 10.58 0.95 1.91
C LEU A 209 10.25 2.41 2.23
N PRO A 210 11.09 3.38 1.84
CA PRO A 210 10.80 4.78 2.06
C PRO A 210 9.62 5.24 1.18
N VAL A 211 8.72 6.04 1.77
CA VAL A 211 7.58 6.63 1.06
C VAL A 211 7.86 8.12 0.87
N THR A 212 8.08 8.54 -0.38
CA THR A 212 8.42 9.93 -0.71
C THR A 212 7.20 10.83 -0.82
N ALA A 213 6.02 10.26 -1.07
CA ALA A 213 4.75 10.97 -1.05
C ALA A 213 3.62 10.02 -0.69
N VAL A 214 2.64 10.50 0.07
CA VAL A 214 1.45 9.74 0.48
C VAL A 214 0.25 10.65 0.58
N GLU A 215 -0.91 10.14 0.19
CA GLU A 215 -2.21 10.80 0.29
C GLU A 215 -3.22 9.81 0.89
N GLY A 216 -4.24 10.32 1.60
CA GLY A 216 -5.33 9.50 2.14
C GLY A 216 -5.08 8.94 3.54
N LEU A 217 -3.97 9.28 4.21
CA LEU A 217 -3.67 8.83 5.58
C LEU A 217 -4.13 9.82 6.66
N ARG A 218 -4.73 10.96 6.29
CA ARG A 218 -5.19 11.94 7.27
C ARG A 218 -6.22 11.29 8.19
N ARG A 219 -5.94 11.26 9.49
CA ARG A 219 -6.96 11.01 10.52
C ARG A 219 -7.78 12.29 10.67
N ILE A 220 -9.08 12.15 10.69
CA ILE A 220 -9.93 13.20 11.23
C ILE A 220 -9.78 13.06 12.74
N ASP A 221 -9.15 14.03 13.39
CA ASP A 221 -9.15 14.05 14.84
C ASP A 221 -10.59 14.28 15.32
N PRO A 222 -11.03 13.65 16.43
CA PRO A 222 -12.39 13.83 16.95
C PRO A 222 -12.76 15.31 17.20
N GLU A 223 -11.76 16.16 17.43
CA GLU A 223 -11.94 17.60 17.58
C GLU A 223 -12.27 18.30 16.24
N ASP A 224 -11.70 17.83 15.13
CA ASP A 224 -12.01 18.33 13.78
C ASP A 224 -13.43 17.90 13.34
N GLU A 225 -13.87 16.70 13.73
CA GLU A 225 -15.22 16.19 13.46
C GLU A 225 -16.28 16.98 14.26
N ALA A 226 -15.98 17.33 15.48
CA ALA A 226 -16.84 18.17 16.32
C ALA A 226 -16.94 19.61 15.77
N ALA A 227 -15.84 20.15 15.23
CA ALA A 227 -15.83 21.47 14.62
C ALA A 227 -16.57 21.52 13.28
N ALA A 228 -16.51 20.43 12.49
CA ALA A 228 -17.22 20.32 11.20
C ALA A 228 -18.73 20.08 11.37
N SER A 229 -19.17 19.54 12.51
CA SER A 229 -20.58 19.27 12.83
C SER A 229 -21.26 20.39 13.63
N ALA A 230 -20.54 21.44 14.02
CA ALA A 230 -21.13 22.61 14.68
C ALA A 230 -22.04 23.39 13.71
N PRO A 231 -23.32 23.64 14.02
CA PRO A 231 -24.19 24.40 13.14
C PRO A 231 -23.63 25.83 12.97
N GLU A 232 -23.55 26.29 11.72
CA GLU A 232 -23.24 27.68 11.41
C GLU A 232 -24.26 28.55 12.16
N GLN A 233 -23.77 29.33 13.12
CA GLN A 233 -24.60 30.33 13.76
C GLN A 233 -24.86 31.44 12.73
N GLU A 234 -26.07 31.45 12.18
CA GLU A 234 -26.59 32.56 11.37
C GLU A 234 -26.36 33.88 12.11
N LYS A 235 -25.64 34.76 11.44
CA LYS A 235 -25.57 36.17 11.78
C LYS A 235 -26.40 37.00 10.83
#